data_9ee427835f4a61a5bc83be82f61c1456
#
_entry.id   9ee427835f4a61a5bc83be82f61c1456
#
_cell.length_a   1.000
_cell.length_b   1.000
_cell.length_c   1.000
_cell.angle_alpha   90.00
_cell.angle_beta   90.00
_cell.angle_gamma   90.00
#
_symmetry.space_group_name_H-M   'P 1'
#
loop_
_entity.id
_entity.type
_entity.pdbx_description
1 polymer ?
#
loop_
_entity_poly.entity_id
_entity_poly.type
_entity_poly.pdbx_seq_one_letter_code
_entity_poly.pdbx_strand_id
1 'polypeptide(L)'
;MGEAGLTSPLLSSDQPPPHLIVTVHDDTTTEFRNPFEFLGSGGFTVPASTTADPFKNATWAVEGVYEWVKIGVCLPIAIVRLVIFGVSLLVGFVATKLALLGWKDRQNPLPKWRCRIMWITRVCTRCILFAFGYHWIRRKGKPAPRATAPIVVSNHVSFIEPIFYFYELFPTIVASESHDSLPFVGTIIRAMQVIYVNRFAPSSRRQAVSEIKRKAACDRFPRVLIFPEGTTTNGRYLISFELGAFISGYPIQPVIVRYPHVHFDQSWGHISLPRLMFRMFTQFHNFMEVEYLPVVFPLDNKKESAFHFAQRTSHAMAGALNVVQTSHSFGDLMLLMKAADMKSKQVRPSAYMVEMASVKSLINISSMEAVDLLDRFLSMNPDSSGHVTYHDFLRVLRLKPCTFSEEIFAFIDVDKNRAITFKQFLFGSAHVLKLRLFRQSCALAFSECVSGDNSYVLKQQFGDVIRPAIPDLNEDEINELFNLFDADCDGRIGKDEFLTCLRRNPLLIALFSPCLLNKDFSEDGNQMLEEIV
;
A
#
# COMPACT_ATOMS: atom_id res chain seq x y z
N MET A 1 -62.22 0.53 24.72
CA MET A 1 -62.61 -0.11 23.47
C MET A 1 -61.65 0.41 22.40
N GLY A 2 -60.69 -0.32 21.86
CA GLY A 2 -60.24 -1.69 21.99
C GLY A 2 -58.79 -1.70 21.46
N GLU A 3 -57.94 -2.33 22.25
CA GLU A 3 -56.53 -2.60 21.85
C GLU A 3 -56.52 -3.66 20.76
N ALA A 4 -55.74 -3.46 19.76
CA ALA A 4 -55.34 -4.52 18.85
C ALA A 4 -53.79 -4.58 18.81
N GLY A 5 -53.27 -5.53 19.59
CA GLY A 5 -51.85 -5.87 19.59
C GLY A 5 -51.46 -6.59 18.28
N LEU A 6 -50.36 -6.16 17.70
CA LEU A 6 -49.65 -6.84 16.64
C LEU A 6 -48.34 -7.39 17.18
N THR A 7 -48.41 -8.64 17.64
CA THR A 7 -47.21 -9.46 17.86
C THR A 7 -46.86 -10.18 16.57
N SER A 8 -45.74 -9.78 15.95
CA SER A 8 -45.12 -10.56 14.90
C SER A 8 -44.02 -11.45 15.48
N PRO A 9 -43.97 -12.75 15.16
CA PRO A 9 -42.94 -13.62 15.66
C PRO A 9 -41.60 -13.40 14.94
N LEU A 10 -40.53 -13.31 15.74
CA LEU A 10 -39.14 -13.39 15.31
C LEU A 10 -38.89 -14.79 14.74
N LEU A 11 -38.73 -14.85 13.42
CA LEU A 11 -38.21 -16.05 12.76
C LEU A 11 -36.69 -16.07 12.91
N SER A 12 -36.20 -16.99 13.71
CA SER A 12 -34.84 -17.48 13.69
C SER A 12 -34.66 -18.29 12.39
N SER A 13 -33.81 -17.83 11.49
CA SER A 13 -33.35 -18.67 10.38
C SER A 13 -31.84 -18.78 10.40
N ASP A 14 -31.35 -19.80 11.10
CA ASP A 14 -30.05 -20.41 10.87
C ASP A 14 -30.10 -21.22 9.56
N GLN A 15 -30.02 -20.55 8.44
CA GLN A 15 -29.67 -21.18 7.17
C GLN A 15 -28.72 -20.25 6.41
N PRO A 16 -27.57 -20.78 5.92
CA PRO A 16 -26.71 -20.02 5.05
C PRO A 16 -27.48 -19.73 3.72
N PRO A 17 -27.20 -18.58 3.07
CA PRO A 17 -27.87 -18.24 1.82
C PRO A 17 -27.58 -19.31 0.76
N PRO A 18 -28.59 -19.69 -0.06
CA PRO A 18 -28.38 -20.66 -1.12
C PRO A 18 -27.40 -20.10 -2.14
N HIS A 19 -26.31 -20.80 -2.36
CA HIS A 19 -25.45 -20.58 -3.51
C HIS A 19 -26.24 -20.92 -4.76
N LEU A 20 -26.74 -19.91 -5.47
CA LEU A 20 -27.27 -20.06 -6.81
C LEU A 20 -26.08 -20.34 -7.75
N ILE A 21 -25.80 -21.61 -7.96
CA ILE A 21 -24.96 -22.05 -9.09
C ILE A 21 -25.89 -22.02 -10.32
N VAL A 22 -25.86 -20.91 -11.04
CA VAL A 22 -26.44 -20.84 -12.36
C VAL A 22 -25.42 -21.46 -13.31
N THR A 23 -25.56 -22.75 -13.55
CA THR A 23 -24.92 -23.39 -14.70
C THR A 23 -25.71 -23.00 -15.96
N VAL A 24 -25.24 -21.95 -16.62
CA VAL A 24 -25.69 -21.67 -18.00
C VAL A 24 -24.87 -22.59 -18.92
N HIS A 25 -25.48 -23.65 -19.37
CA HIS A 25 -24.99 -24.39 -20.54
C HIS A 25 -25.31 -23.55 -21.78
N ASP A 26 -24.32 -22.85 -22.30
CA ASP A 26 -24.38 -22.21 -23.60
C ASP A 26 -23.53 -23.03 -24.57
N ASP A 27 -24.20 -23.79 -25.43
CA ASP A 27 -23.63 -24.80 -26.34
C ASP A 27 -22.99 -24.17 -27.60
N THR A 28 -22.35 -23.02 -27.52
CA THR A 28 -21.59 -22.41 -28.63
C THR A 28 -20.38 -21.62 -28.18
N THR A 29 -19.62 -22.10 -27.19
CA THR A 29 -18.33 -21.49 -26.87
C THR A 29 -17.23 -22.34 -27.48
N THR A 30 -16.44 -21.76 -28.38
CA THR A 30 -15.04 -22.15 -28.55
C THR A 30 -14.41 -22.15 -27.13
N GLU A 31 -14.24 -23.35 -26.56
CA GLU A 31 -13.55 -23.50 -25.28
C GLU A 31 -12.13 -22.96 -25.47
N PHE A 32 -11.88 -21.73 -24.98
CA PHE A 32 -10.52 -21.22 -24.87
C PHE A 32 -9.77 -22.16 -23.94
N ARG A 33 -8.79 -22.85 -24.47
CA ARG A 33 -7.90 -23.73 -23.72
C ARG A 33 -7.08 -22.86 -22.76
N ASN A 34 -7.05 -23.21 -21.47
CA ASN A 34 -6.22 -22.46 -20.50
C ASN A 34 -4.73 -22.75 -20.79
N PRO A 35 -3.95 -21.76 -21.27
CA PRO A 35 -2.55 -21.96 -21.65
C PRO A 35 -1.61 -22.23 -20.46
N PHE A 36 -2.12 -22.13 -19.22
CA PHE A 36 -1.37 -22.34 -17.97
C PHE A 36 -1.84 -23.60 -17.21
N GLU A 37 -2.65 -24.44 -17.83
CA GLU A 37 -3.16 -25.68 -17.21
C GLU A 37 -2.03 -26.61 -16.78
N PHE A 38 -0.93 -26.66 -17.54
CA PHE A 38 0.28 -27.45 -17.21
C PHE A 38 0.94 -27.03 -15.89
N LEU A 39 0.68 -25.83 -15.39
CA LEU A 39 1.11 -25.35 -14.07
C LEU A 39 0.11 -25.67 -12.95
N GLY A 40 -0.99 -26.38 -13.27
CA GLY A 40 -2.09 -26.63 -12.35
C GLY A 40 -3.04 -25.43 -12.20
N SER A 41 -3.07 -24.50 -13.18
CA SER A 41 -3.96 -23.35 -13.15
C SER A 41 -5.37 -23.73 -13.58
N GLY A 42 -6.35 -23.64 -12.66
CA GLY A 42 -7.78 -23.77 -12.93
C GLY A 42 -8.49 -22.45 -13.29
N GLY A 43 -7.74 -21.40 -13.54
CA GLY A 43 -8.27 -20.04 -13.70
C GLY A 43 -8.25 -19.22 -12.41
N PHE A 44 -8.72 -17.97 -12.48
CA PHE A 44 -8.76 -17.06 -11.34
C PHE A 44 -9.97 -16.14 -11.43
N THR A 45 -10.33 -15.53 -10.31
CA THR A 45 -11.40 -14.53 -10.24
C THR A 45 -10.81 -13.18 -9.83
N VAL A 46 -11.32 -12.11 -10.43
CA VAL A 46 -10.94 -10.74 -10.10
C VAL A 46 -12.07 -10.12 -9.26
N PRO A 47 -11.81 -9.73 -8.00
CA PRO A 47 -12.81 -9.05 -7.19
C PRO A 47 -13.26 -7.75 -7.85
N ALA A 48 -14.54 -7.39 -7.67
CA ALA A 48 -15.06 -6.12 -8.17
C ALA A 48 -14.22 -4.93 -7.69
N SER A 49 -14.02 -3.94 -8.54
CA SER A 49 -13.30 -2.72 -8.17
C SER A 49 -14.22 -1.78 -7.40
N THR A 50 -13.70 -1.16 -6.34
CA THR A 50 -14.43 -0.08 -5.65
C THR A 50 -14.14 1.25 -6.31
N THR A 51 -15.10 2.17 -6.22
CA THR A 51 -14.93 3.57 -6.65
C THR A 51 -14.35 4.45 -5.53
N ALA A 52 -14.06 3.85 -4.37
CA ALA A 52 -13.53 4.56 -3.21
C ALA A 52 -12.10 5.01 -3.46
N ASP A 53 -11.81 6.28 -3.25
CA ASP A 53 -10.46 6.83 -3.29
C ASP A 53 -10.13 7.42 -1.91
N PRO A 54 -9.40 6.68 -1.05
CA PRO A 54 -9.04 7.14 0.29
C PRO A 54 -7.91 8.18 0.30
N PHE A 55 -7.28 8.46 -0.83
CA PHE A 55 -6.12 9.36 -0.91
C PHE A 55 -6.42 10.70 -1.58
N LYS A 56 -7.58 10.84 -2.20
CA LYS A 56 -7.95 12.07 -2.91
C LYS A 56 -8.43 13.14 -1.94
N ASN A 57 -7.75 14.29 -1.91
CA ASN A 57 -8.26 15.50 -1.25
C ASN A 57 -9.44 16.09 -2.03
N ALA A 58 -10.52 16.44 -1.33
CA ALA A 58 -11.75 16.94 -1.96
C ALA A 58 -11.61 18.34 -2.54
N THR A 59 -10.70 19.14 -2.01
CA THR A 59 -10.50 20.57 -2.37
C THR A 59 -9.06 20.82 -2.81
N TRP A 60 -8.50 19.95 -3.65
CA TRP A 60 -7.10 20.03 -4.11
C TRP A 60 -6.80 21.33 -4.88
N ALA A 61 -7.81 21.93 -5.54
CA ALA A 61 -7.71 23.20 -6.24
C ALA A 61 -8.40 24.34 -5.46
N VAL A 62 -8.00 25.57 -5.73
CA VAL A 62 -8.70 26.76 -5.27
C VAL A 62 -9.74 27.10 -6.33
N GLU A 63 -11.00 26.89 -6.01
CA GLU A 63 -12.11 27.08 -6.93
C GLU A 63 -13.13 28.09 -6.36
N GLY A 64 -13.68 28.92 -7.24
CA GLY A 64 -14.71 29.86 -6.90
C GLY A 64 -14.22 31.20 -6.32
N VAL A 65 -15.01 32.26 -6.54
CA VAL A 65 -14.70 33.63 -6.11
C VAL A 65 -14.55 33.74 -4.60
N TYR A 66 -15.37 33.01 -3.84
CA TYR A 66 -15.32 33.02 -2.37
C TYR A 66 -13.91 32.62 -1.83
N GLU A 67 -13.30 31.55 -2.36
CA GLU A 67 -11.98 31.11 -1.91
C GLU A 67 -10.90 32.16 -2.21
N TRP A 68 -10.94 32.78 -3.39
CA TRP A 68 -9.98 33.83 -3.75
C TRP A 68 -10.13 35.09 -2.90
N VAL A 69 -11.39 35.55 -2.66
CA VAL A 69 -11.66 36.70 -1.78
C VAL A 69 -11.19 36.39 -0.36
N LYS A 70 -11.50 35.21 0.16
CA LYS A 70 -11.06 34.77 1.49
C LYS A 70 -9.54 34.75 1.61
N ILE A 71 -8.83 34.22 0.61
CA ILE A 71 -7.37 34.22 0.59
C ILE A 71 -6.84 35.64 0.64
N GLY A 72 -7.38 36.56 -0.19
CA GLY A 72 -6.99 37.96 -0.19
C GLY A 72 -7.17 38.64 1.18
N VAL A 73 -8.33 38.43 1.81
CA VAL A 73 -8.64 39.00 3.15
C VAL A 73 -7.75 38.39 4.23
N CYS A 74 -7.45 37.08 4.13
CA CYS A 74 -6.62 36.40 5.11
C CYS A 74 -5.10 36.58 4.89
N LEU A 75 -4.68 37.21 3.79
CA LEU A 75 -3.24 37.34 3.46
C LEU A 75 -2.44 38.09 4.57
N PRO A 76 -2.90 39.20 5.14
CA PRO A 76 -2.21 39.85 6.28
C PRO A 76 -2.08 38.91 7.50
N ILE A 77 -3.16 38.16 7.79
CA ILE A 77 -3.15 37.18 8.88
C ILE A 77 -2.14 36.06 8.58
N ALA A 78 -2.07 35.59 7.33
CA ALA A 78 -1.14 34.56 6.91
C ALA A 78 0.33 34.99 7.08
N ILE A 79 0.66 36.26 6.82
CA ILE A 79 2.01 36.81 7.06
C ILE A 79 2.37 36.75 8.55
N VAL A 80 1.47 37.21 9.43
CA VAL A 80 1.70 37.15 10.89
C VAL A 80 1.86 35.70 11.34
N ARG A 81 1.02 34.79 10.86
CA ARG A 81 1.09 33.36 11.15
C ARG A 81 2.39 32.72 10.67
N LEU A 82 2.87 33.12 9.50
CA LEU A 82 4.14 32.64 8.96
C LEU A 82 5.33 33.07 9.85
N VAL A 83 5.30 34.30 10.37
CA VAL A 83 6.32 34.79 11.34
C VAL A 83 6.23 33.97 12.62
N ILE A 84 5.04 33.78 13.20
CA ILE A 84 4.85 32.96 14.41
C ILE A 84 5.36 31.54 14.18
N PHE A 85 5.03 30.95 13.04
CA PHE A 85 5.49 29.61 12.63
C PHE A 85 7.01 29.56 12.57
N GLY A 86 7.65 30.47 11.84
CA GLY A 86 9.11 30.50 11.66
C GLY A 86 9.87 30.68 12.98
N VAL A 87 9.42 31.66 13.82
CA VAL A 87 10.02 31.89 15.15
C VAL A 87 9.85 30.68 16.05
N SER A 88 8.64 30.10 16.09
CA SER A 88 8.36 28.92 16.93
C SER A 88 9.18 27.69 16.46
N LEU A 89 9.34 27.49 15.16
CA LEU A 89 10.15 26.42 14.61
C LEU A 89 11.63 26.60 14.98
N LEU A 90 12.15 27.82 14.84
CA LEU A 90 13.55 28.13 15.17
C LEU A 90 13.82 27.95 16.66
N VAL A 91 13.01 28.55 17.54
CA VAL A 91 13.15 28.44 19.00
C VAL A 91 13.04 26.98 19.45
N GLY A 92 12.04 26.25 18.93
CA GLY A 92 11.85 24.83 19.20
C GLY A 92 13.03 23.98 18.72
N PHE A 93 13.60 24.28 17.57
CA PHE A 93 14.80 23.63 17.05
C PHE A 93 16.02 23.88 17.94
N VAL A 94 16.28 25.12 18.31
CA VAL A 94 17.40 25.47 19.21
C VAL A 94 17.26 24.77 20.56
N ALA A 95 16.07 24.82 21.17
CA ALA A 95 15.79 24.13 22.43
C ALA A 95 16.01 22.62 22.31
N THR A 96 15.60 22.03 21.19
CA THR A 96 15.81 20.60 20.91
C THR A 96 17.30 20.27 20.74
N LYS A 97 18.07 21.11 20.04
CA LYS A 97 19.52 20.94 19.89
C LYS A 97 20.21 20.99 21.26
N LEU A 98 19.83 21.94 22.13
CA LEU A 98 20.35 22.02 23.50
C LEU A 98 19.97 20.78 24.32
N ALA A 99 18.74 20.31 24.21
CA ALA A 99 18.29 19.08 24.87
C ALA A 99 19.07 17.85 24.42
N LEU A 100 19.49 17.77 23.15
CA LEU A 100 20.23 16.65 22.57
C LEU A 100 21.75 16.83 22.64
N LEU A 101 22.27 17.97 23.10
CA LEU A 101 23.71 18.24 23.17
C LEU A 101 24.43 17.17 24.01
N GLY A 102 25.42 16.49 23.41
CA GLY A 102 26.15 15.40 24.04
C GLY A 102 25.34 14.12 24.31
N TRP A 103 24.08 14.03 23.85
CA TRP A 103 23.26 12.82 23.99
C TRP A 103 23.60 11.82 22.89
N LYS A 104 24.31 10.75 23.25
CA LYS A 104 24.67 9.64 22.33
C LYS A 104 23.85 8.38 22.59
N ASP A 105 23.27 8.25 23.77
CA ASP A 105 22.54 7.06 24.20
C ASP A 105 21.10 7.06 23.63
N ARG A 106 20.87 6.24 22.61
CA ARG A 106 19.54 6.06 22.00
C ARG A 106 18.74 4.91 22.63
N GLN A 107 19.38 4.09 23.46
CA GLN A 107 18.75 2.91 24.04
C GLN A 107 17.99 3.23 25.33
N ASN A 108 18.43 4.22 26.09
CA ASN A 108 17.79 4.64 27.33
C ASN A 108 16.84 5.84 27.14
N PRO A 109 15.83 5.98 28.01
CA PRO A 109 14.92 7.12 27.96
C PRO A 109 15.65 8.44 28.25
N LEU A 110 15.15 9.51 27.66
CA LEU A 110 15.70 10.85 27.81
C LEU A 110 15.68 11.27 29.30
N PRO A 111 16.81 11.76 29.90
CA PRO A 111 16.86 12.20 31.29
C PRO A 111 15.82 13.29 31.58
N LYS A 112 15.31 13.32 32.84
CA LYS A 112 14.25 14.27 33.25
C LYS A 112 14.59 15.74 33.00
N TRP A 113 15.86 16.14 33.20
CA TRP A 113 16.26 17.52 32.96
C TRP A 113 16.20 17.91 31.48
N ARG A 114 16.53 16.98 30.55
CA ARG A 114 16.40 17.18 29.09
C ARG A 114 14.92 17.24 28.69
N CYS A 115 14.07 16.43 29.30
CA CYS A 115 12.63 16.51 29.11
C CYS A 115 12.07 17.87 29.54
N ARG A 116 12.65 18.53 30.56
CA ARG A 116 12.27 19.90 30.95
C ARG A 116 12.61 20.92 29.86
N ILE A 117 13.77 20.80 29.21
CA ILE A 117 14.11 21.65 28.04
C ILE A 117 13.12 21.42 26.89
N MET A 118 12.75 20.17 26.64
CA MET A 118 11.77 19.84 25.61
C MET A 118 10.37 20.44 25.84
N TRP A 119 10.07 20.93 27.06
CA TRP A 119 8.86 21.70 27.31
C TRP A 119 8.79 22.98 26.47
N ILE A 120 9.93 23.64 26.23
CA ILE A 120 10.01 24.80 25.33
C ILE A 120 9.58 24.41 23.93
N THR A 121 10.11 23.29 23.39
CA THR A 121 9.73 22.77 22.07
C THR A 121 8.25 22.40 22.01
N ARG A 122 7.69 21.81 23.08
CA ARG A 122 6.25 21.49 23.15
C ARG A 122 5.39 22.76 23.09
N VAL A 123 5.76 23.85 23.80
CA VAL A 123 5.05 25.12 23.72
C VAL A 123 5.18 25.71 22.32
N CYS A 124 6.38 25.70 21.73
CA CYS A 124 6.57 26.13 20.34
C CYS A 124 5.67 25.35 19.37
N THR A 125 5.52 24.04 19.58
CA THR A 125 4.63 23.18 18.77
C THR A 125 3.17 23.61 18.91
N ARG A 126 2.74 24.03 20.11
CA ARG A 126 1.40 24.60 20.30
C ARG A 126 1.22 25.94 19.56
N CYS A 127 2.27 26.77 19.53
CA CYS A 127 2.28 28.01 18.75
C CYS A 127 2.24 27.72 17.23
N ILE A 128 2.91 26.67 16.77
CA ILE A 128 2.84 26.20 15.38
C ILE A 128 1.41 25.79 15.02
N LEU A 129 0.73 25.02 15.87
CA LEU A 129 -0.69 24.67 15.66
C LEU A 129 -1.57 25.93 15.62
N PHE A 130 -1.31 26.90 16.49
CA PHE A 130 -2.02 28.18 16.48
C PHE A 130 -1.77 28.96 15.18
N ALA A 131 -0.54 29.00 14.69
CA ALA A 131 -0.17 29.60 13.41
C ALA A 131 -0.88 28.92 12.23
N PHE A 132 -1.08 27.61 12.26
CA PHE A 132 -1.90 26.91 11.28
C PHE A 132 -3.41 27.13 11.44
N GLY A 133 -3.86 27.96 12.37
CA GLY A 133 -5.26 28.29 12.57
C GLY A 133 -6.02 27.36 13.52
N TYR A 134 -5.33 26.42 14.19
CA TYR A 134 -5.93 25.57 15.23
C TYR A 134 -5.94 26.31 16.56
N HIS A 135 -6.72 27.38 16.67
CA HIS A 135 -6.81 28.18 17.88
C HIS A 135 -7.40 27.39 19.04
N TRP A 136 -8.44 26.60 18.73
CA TRP A 136 -9.10 25.68 19.66
C TRP A 136 -9.14 24.26 19.07
N ILE A 137 -8.75 23.28 19.88
CA ILE A 137 -8.80 21.85 19.51
C ILE A 137 -9.75 21.17 20.47
N ARG A 138 -10.85 20.64 19.92
CA ARG A 138 -11.86 19.95 20.70
C ARG A 138 -11.36 18.57 21.11
N ARG A 139 -11.45 18.25 22.42
CA ARG A 139 -11.05 16.95 22.95
C ARG A 139 -12.25 16.26 23.57
N LYS A 140 -12.40 14.98 23.28
CA LYS A 140 -13.35 14.07 23.92
C LYS A 140 -12.59 12.92 24.55
N GLY A 141 -13.03 12.47 25.73
CA GLY A 141 -12.33 11.47 26.50
C GLY A 141 -11.02 11.98 27.10
N LYS A 142 -10.22 11.07 27.60
CA LYS A 142 -8.92 11.36 28.23
C LYS A 142 -7.87 10.33 27.81
N PRO A 143 -6.60 10.69 27.72
CA PRO A 143 -5.53 9.72 27.54
C PRO A 143 -5.51 8.75 28.74
N ALA A 144 -5.59 7.45 28.48
CA ALA A 144 -5.46 6.41 29.51
C ALA A 144 -4.08 6.52 30.19
N PRO A 145 -3.91 6.09 31.43
CA PRO A 145 -2.58 5.99 32.04
C PRO A 145 -1.63 5.14 31.19
N ARG A 146 -0.36 5.50 31.14
CA ARG A 146 0.63 4.74 30.36
C ARG A 146 0.73 3.28 30.78
N ALA A 147 0.61 3.01 32.09
CA ALA A 147 0.61 1.64 32.63
C ALA A 147 -0.54 0.79 32.07
N THR A 148 -1.69 1.42 31.79
CA THR A 148 -2.86 0.73 31.22
C THR A 148 -2.76 0.56 29.70
N ALA A 149 -2.25 1.59 28.99
CA ALA A 149 -2.12 1.57 27.52
C ALA A 149 -0.78 2.19 27.09
N PRO A 150 0.29 1.40 26.99
CA PRO A 150 1.61 1.90 26.58
C PRO A 150 1.66 2.27 25.09
N ILE A 151 0.71 1.81 24.30
CA ILE A 151 0.62 2.07 22.86
C ILE A 151 -0.63 2.90 22.58
N VAL A 152 -0.46 3.91 21.72
CA VAL A 152 -1.54 4.73 21.15
C VAL A 152 -1.54 4.52 19.65
N VAL A 153 -2.71 4.26 19.07
CA VAL A 153 -2.89 4.23 17.62
C VAL A 153 -3.87 5.31 17.20
N SER A 154 -3.59 5.95 16.06
CA SER A 154 -4.44 7.02 15.53
C SER A 154 -4.61 6.88 14.03
N ASN A 155 -5.77 7.28 13.50
CA ASN A 155 -5.91 7.53 12.07
C ASN A 155 -5.01 8.69 11.63
N HIS A 156 -4.66 8.73 10.35
CA HIS A 156 -3.68 9.68 9.81
C HIS A 156 -4.23 10.40 8.58
N VAL A 157 -4.62 11.65 8.76
CA VAL A 157 -5.25 12.47 7.71
C VAL A 157 -4.33 13.58 7.21
N SER A 158 -3.54 14.17 8.12
CA SER A 158 -2.71 15.34 7.83
C SER A 158 -1.35 15.24 8.52
N PHE A 159 -0.39 16.09 8.15
CA PHE A 159 0.86 16.27 8.90
C PHE A 159 0.66 16.95 10.27
N ILE A 160 -0.56 17.35 10.57
CA ILE A 160 -0.91 18.06 11.81
C ILE A 160 -0.99 17.13 13.03
N GLU A 161 -1.43 15.86 12.86
CA GLU A 161 -1.56 14.93 13.99
C GLU A 161 -0.22 14.68 14.71
N PRO A 162 0.90 14.40 14.03
CA PRO A 162 2.20 14.26 14.70
C PRO A 162 2.58 15.51 15.50
N ILE A 163 2.28 16.71 14.98
CA ILE A 163 2.51 17.98 15.65
C ILE A 163 1.63 18.11 16.90
N PHE A 164 0.34 17.75 16.78
CA PHE A 164 -0.57 17.73 17.92
C PHE A 164 -0.11 16.75 19.01
N TYR A 165 0.21 15.52 18.65
CA TYR A 165 0.65 14.52 19.62
C TYR A 165 1.98 14.85 20.25
N PHE A 166 2.89 15.52 19.56
CA PHE A 166 4.12 16.04 20.14
C PHE A 166 3.82 17.00 21.31
N TYR A 167 2.89 17.93 21.08
CA TYR A 167 2.45 18.84 22.13
C TYR A 167 1.72 18.10 23.27
N GLU A 168 0.74 17.28 22.95
CA GLU A 168 -0.18 16.67 23.92
C GLU A 168 0.47 15.57 24.75
N LEU A 169 1.12 14.61 24.11
CA LEU A 169 1.61 13.38 24.73
C LEU A 169 3.14 13.28 24.81
N PHE A 170 3.85 13.98 23.94
CA PHE A 170 5.29 13.82 23.74
C PHE A 170 5.68 12.34 23.60
N PRO A 171 5.08 11.59 22.67
CA PRO A 171 5.22 10.14 22.56
C PRO A 171 6.52 9.76 21.84
N THR A 172 6.92 8.49 21.96
CA THR A 172 7.81 7.88 20.97
C THR A 172 7.01 7.56 19.73
N ILE A 173 7.35 8.18 18.60
CA ILE A 173 6.62 7.98 17.34
C ILE A 173 7.30 6.89 16.47
N VAL A 174 6.51 6.11 15.74
CA VAL A 174 7.00 5.24 14.66
C VAL A 174 6.93 6.04 13.35
N ALA A 175 8.04 6.18 12.65
CA ALA A 175 8.14 7.00 11.44
C ALA A 175 9.05 6.35 10.38
N SER A 176 8.89 6.78 9.11
CA SER A 176 9.79 6.37 8.03
C SER A 176 11.20 6.94 8.24
N GLU A 177 12.21 6.18 7.83
CA GLU A 177 13.63 6.61 7.87
C GLU A 177 13.86 7.92 7.10
N SER A 178 13.08 8.17 6.05
CA SER A 178 13.17 9.41 5.25
C SER A 178 12.92 10.69 6.06
N HIS A 179 12.21 10.61 7.19
CA HIS A 179 11.96 11.79 8.02
C HIS A 179 13.18 12.27 8.80
N ASP A 180 14.20 11.43 8.97
CA ASP A 180 15.43 11.80 9.67
C ASP A 180 16.24 12.87 8.91
N SER A 181 16.17 12.89 7.61
CA SER A 181 16.87 13.83 6.72
C SER A 181 16.17 15.19 6.57
N LEU A 182 14.91 15.32 7.05
CA LEU A 182 14.18 16.58 6.93
C LEU A 182 14.81 17.69 7.76
N PRO A 183 15.11 18.87 7.17
CA PRO A 183 15.66 20.01 7.89
C PRO A 183 14.80 20.39 9.10
N PHE A 184 15.40 20.74 10.23
CA PHE A 184 14.75 21.07 11.50
C PHE A 184 13.92 19.94 12.09
N VAL A 185 12.99 19.37 11.32
CA VAL A 185 12.02 18.34 11.73
C VAL A 185 12.72 17.06 12.17
N GLY A 186 13.70 16.56 11.40
CA GLY A 186 14.46 15.36 11.75
C GLY A 186 15.11 15.44 13.13
N THR A 187 15.67 16.62 13.49
CA THR A 187 16.23 16.82 14.84
C THR A 187 15.16 16.74 15.93
N ILE A 188 13.99 17.34 15.70
CA ILE A 188 12.87 17.33 16.66
C ILE A 188 12.33 15.89 16.84
N ILE A 189 12.19 15.15 15.74
CA ILE A 189 11.74 13.75 15.77
C ILE A 189 12.73 12.86 16.53
N ARG A 190 14.04 13.06 16.36
CA ARG A 190 15.06 12.33 17.15
C ARG A 190 14.89 12.50 18.66
N ALA A 191 14.49 13.70 19.12
CA ALA A 191 14.25 13.95 20.54
C ALA A 191 13.03 13.19 21.09
N MET A 192 12.10 12.77 20.24
CA MET A 192 11.00 11.87 20.60
C MET A 192 11.45 10.40 20.73
N GLN A 193 12.73 10.13 20.55
CA GLN A 193 13.27 8.76 20.56
C GLN A 193 12.55 7.85 19.54
N VAL A 194 12.37 8.39 18.34
CA VAL A 194 11.64 7.75 17.23
C VAL A 194 12.08 6.31 16.96
N ILE A 195 11.13 5.50 16.53
CA ILE A 195 11.37 4.17 15.97
C ILE A 195 11.28 4.31 14.47
N TYR A 196 12.43 4.24 13.80
CA TYR A 196 12.47 4.30 12.35
C TYR A 196 12.10 2.95 11.74
N VAL A 197 11.39 3.00 10.63
CA VAL A 197 11.01 1.81 9.86
C VAL A 197 11.20 2.06 8.37
N ASN A 198 11.93 1.15 7.72
CA ASN A 198 11.93 1.00 6.28
C ASN A 198 10.88 -0.08 5.93
N ARG A 199 9.79 0.36 5.30
CA ARG A 199 8.64 -0.52 5.00
C ARG A 199 8.98 -1.60 3.96
N PHE A 200 10.00 -1.36 3.14
CA PHE A 200 10.41 -2.29 2.07
C PHE A 200 11.36 -3.38 2.57
N ALA A 201 12.07 -3.12 3.69
CA ALA A 201 13.02 -4.07 4.25
C ALA A 201 12.38 -4.93 5.35
N PRO A 202 12.24 -6.26 5.16
CA PRO A 202 11.67 -7.16 6.17
C PRO A 202 12.44 -7.14 7.49
N SER A 203 13.77 -7.01 7.45
CA SER A 203 14.64 -6.88 8.62
C SER A 203 14.31 -5.62 9.43
N SER A 204 14.17 -4.45 8.77
CA SER A 204 13.81 -3.20 9.42
C SER A 204 12.41 -3.27 10.07
N ARG A 205 11.45 -3.91 9.41
CA ARG A 205 10.11 -4.13 10.00
C ARG A 205 10.16 -4.98 11.27
N ARG A 206 10.94 -6.09 11.27
CA ARG A 206 11.13 -6.94 12.46
C ARG A 206 11.80 -6.16 13.59
N GLN A 207 12.83 -5.37 13.28
CA GLN A 207 13.53 -4.53 14.24
C GLN A 207 12.59 -3.48 14.84
N ALA A 208 11.76 -2.82 14.03
CA ALA A 208 10.78 -1.85 14.51
C ALA A 208 9.78 -2.49 15.49
N VAL A 209 9.26 -3.69 15.19
CA VAL A 209 8.37 -4.44 16.11
C VAL A 209 9.08 -4.76 17.42
N SER A 210 10.32 -5.20 17.39
CA SER A 210 11.13 -5.46 18.59
C SER A 210 11.30 -4.20 19.44
N GLU A 211 11.59 -3.05 18.82
CA GLU A 211 11.72 -1.76 19.48
C GLU A 211 10.39 -1.26 20.08
N ILE A 212 9.27 -1.44 19.35
CA ILE A 212 7.93 -1.14 19.89
C ILE A 212 7.69 -1.96 21.16
N LYS A 213 7.93 -3.26 21.11
CA LYS A 213 7.78 -4.15 22.26
C LYS A 213 8.67 -3.74 23.43
N ARG A 214 9.96 -3.48 23.18
CA ARG A 214 10.93 -3.05 24.19
C ARG A 214 10.50 -1.75 24.88
N LYS A 215 10.10 -0.75 24.11
CA LYS A 215 9.70 0.55 24.64
C LYS A 215 8.34 0.51 25.33
N ALA A 216 7.39 -0.28 24.84
CA ALA A 216 6.10 -0.50 25.50
C ALA A 216 6.26 -1.19 26.86
N ALA A 217 7.19 -2.15 26.98
CA ALA A 217 7.46 -2.87 28.22
C ALA A 217 8.10 -2.01 29.33
N CYS A 218 8.86 -0.98 28.97
CA CYS A 218 9.64 -0.20 29.93
C CYS A 218 8.93 1.11 30.33
N ASP A 219 8.48 1.23 31.59
CA ASP A 219 7.70 2.36 32.10
C ASP A 219 8.41 3.72 32.03
N ARG A 220 9.72 3.74 31.89
CA ARG A 220 10.50 4.95 31.78
C ARG A 220 10.44 5.62 30.41
N PHE A 221 10.03 4.88 29.35
CA PHE A 221 9.82 5.46 28.03
C PHE A 221 8.45 6.14 27.94
N PRO A 222 8.29 7.15 27.07
CA PRO A 222 6.97 7.66 26.70
C PRO A 222 6.12 6.57 26.04
N ARG A 223 4.81 6.83 25.87
CA ARG A 223 3.93 5.97 25.06
C ARG A 223 4.43 5.87 23.64
N VAL A 224 4.22 4.74 23.01
CA VAL A 224 4.51 4.56 21.59
C VAL A 224 3.29 5.00 20.79
N LEU A 225 3.46 5.96 19.89
CA LEU A 225 2.44 6.42 18.95
C LEU A 225 2.66 5.78 17.58
N ILE A 226 1.61 5.18 17.04
CA ILE A 226 1.64 4.53 15.74
C ILE A 226 0.43 4.97 14.93
N PHE A 227 0.66 5.29 13.66
CA PHE A 227 -0.39 5.46 12.65
C PHE A 227 -0.49 4.17 11.85
N PRO A 228 -1.44 3.26 12.22
CA PRO A 228 -1.45 1.91 11.68
C PRO A 228 -1.84 1.85 10.19
N GLU A 229 -2.46 2.89 9.65
CA GLU A 229 -2.71 3.03 8.21
C GLU A 229 -1.41 3.10 7.39
N GLY A 230 -0.30 3.45 8.04
CA GLY A 230 1.01 3.53 7.40
C GLY A 230 1.17 4.72 6.44
N THR A 231 0.14 5.48 6.16
CA THR A 231 0.14 6.68 5.31
C THR A 231 -0.99 7.62 5.69
N THR A 232 -0.99 8.83 5.13
CA THR A 232 -2.12 9.76 5.27
C THR A 232 -3.25 9.41 4.30
N THR A 233 -4.49 9.54 4.78
CA THR A 233 -5.72 9.34 4.01
C THR A 233 -6.55 10.62 3.98
N ASN A 234 -7.69 10.60 3.28
CA ASN A 234 -8.60 11.76 3.30
C ASN A 234 -9.57 11.77 4.49
N GLY A 235 -9.48 10.79 5.39
CA GLY A 235 -10.34 10.67 6.57
C GLY A 235 -11.80 10.29 6.29
N ARG A 236 -12.19 10.05 5.03
CA ARG A 236 -13.53 9.58 4.63
C ARG A 236 -13.64 8.07 4.65
N TYR A 237 -12.52 7.39 4.61
CA TYR A 237 -12.37 5.96 4.67
C TYR A 237 -11.28 5.62 5.68
N LEU A 238 -11.39 4.45 6.30
CA LEU A 238 -10.32 3.87 7.09
C LEU A 238 -9.73 2.71 6.29
N ILE A 239 -8.45 2.79 5.97
CA ILE A 239 -7.75 1.76 5.20
C ILE A 239 -7.24 0.64 6.12
N SER A 240 -6.76 -0.45 5.53
CA SER A 240 -6.23 -1.61 6.25
C SER A 240 -5.04 -1.24 7.13
N PHE A 241 -5.02 -1.81 8.34
CA PHE A 241 -3.98 -1.56 9.33
C PHE A 241 -2.76 -2.45 9.14
N GLU A 242 -1.58 -1.85 9.26
CA GLU A 242 -0.32 -2.58 9.41
C GLU A 242 -0.21 -3.19 10.81
N LEU A 243 0.28 -4.42 10.89
CA LEU A 243 0.24 -5.22 12.11
C LEU A 243 1.29 -4.85 13.17
N GLY A 244 2.23 -3.95 12.87
CA GLY A 244 3.37 -3.63 13.74
C GLY A 244 3.01 -3.23 15.17
N ALA A 245 1.91 -2.50 15.37
CA ALA A 245 1.42 -2.13 16.69
C ALA A 245 0.88 -3.34 17.48
N PHE A 246 0.23 -4.27 16.79
CA PHE A 246 -0.58 -5.34 17.35
C PHE A 246 0.23 -6.60 17.68
N ILE A 247 1.30 -6.86 16.95
CA ILE A 247 2.24 -7.97 17.19
C ILE A 247 2.86 -7.90 18.58
N SER A 248 2.96 -6.70 19.15
CA SER A 248 3.52 -6.50 20.49
C SER A 248 2.70 -7.14 21.61
N GLY A 249 1.37 -7.32 21.40
CA GLY A 249 0.43 -7.89 22.37
C GLY A 249 0.14 -7.00 23.59
N TYR A 250 0.51 -5.72 23.56
CA TYR A 250 0.19 -4.76 24.63
C TYR A 250 -1.17 -4.10 24.41
N PRO A 251 -1.86 -3.70 25.51
CA PRO A 251 -3.08 -2.90 25.39
C PRO A 251 -2.86 -1.61 24.59
N ILE A 252 -3.84 -1.27 23.77
CA ILE A 252 -3.79 -0.14 22.85
C ILE A 252 -4.91 0.84 23.17
N GLN A 253 -4.60 2.13 23.25
CA GLN A 253 -5.62 3.17 23.23
C GLN A 253 -5.79 3.70 21.81
N PRO A 254 -6.94 3.45 21.14
CA PRO A 254 -7.26 4.09 19.90
C PRO A 254 -7.63 5.55 20.13
N VAL A 255 -7.16 6.41 19.22
CA VAL A 255 -7.51 7.84 19.21
C VAL A 255 -7.93 8.20 17.79
N ILE A 256 -9.05 8.88 17.66
CA ILE A 256 -9.54 9.33 16.36
C ILE A 256 -9.43 10.84 16.24
N VAL A 257 -8.99 11.28 15.06
CA VAL A 257 -8.86 12.69 14.72
C VAL A 257 -9.76 12.99 13.53
N ARG A 258 -10.56 14.04 13.68
CA ARG A 258 -11.44 14.57 12.63
C ARG A 258 -11.07 16.00 12.32
N TYR A 259 -11.20 16.39 11.05
CA TYR A 259 -11.04 17.74 10.56
C TYR A 259 -12.35 18.23 9.95
N PRO A 260 -13.31 18.70 10.76
CA PRO A 260 -14.54 19.26 10.24
C PRO A 260 -14.24 20.45 9.31
N HIS A 261 -14.77 20.41 8.09
CA HIS A 261 -14.57 21.46 7.09
C HIS A 261 -15.77 21.57 6.15
N VAL A 262 -15.93 22.74 5.56
CA VAL A 262 -16.95 23.00 4.53
C VAL A 262 -16.29 23.30 3.19
N HIS A 263 -15.33 24.22 3.17
CA HIS A 263 -14.70 24.72 1.95
C HIS A 263 -13.25 24.25 1.75
N PHE A 264 -12.57 23.84 2.82
CA PHE A 264 -11.17 23.47 2.75
C PHE A 264 -10.90 22.15 3.47
N ASP A 265 -10.70 21.10 2.70
CA ASP A 265 -10.26 19.77 3.16
C ASP A 265 -8.78 19.82 3.58
N GLN A 266 -8.52 19.54 4.84
CA GLN A 266 -7.20 19.64 5.47
C GLN A 266 -6.38 18.35 5.31
N SER A 267 -6.91 17.32 4.62
CA SER A 267 -6.20 16.10 4.33
C SER A 267 -5.01 16.37 3.42
N TRP A 268 -3.92 15.65 3.64
CA TRP A 268 -2.73 15.84 2.82
C TRP A 268 -2.98 15.40 1.37
N GLY A 269 -3.43 14.16 1.16
CA GLY A 269 -3.76 13.65 -0.18
C GLY A 269 -2.64 13.83 -1.19
N HIS A 270 -3.00 14.31 -2.39
CA HIS A 270 -2.05 14.58 -3.49
C HIS A 270 -1.56 16.02 -3.54
N ILE A 271 -1.87 16.84 -2.54
CA ILE A 271 -1.48 18.24 -2.53
C ILE A 271 -0.02 18.35 -2.08
N SER A 272 0.77 19.19 -2.75
CA SER A 272 2.13 19.49 -2.27
C SER A 272 2.07 20.17 -0.90
N LEU A 273 3.01 19.81 -0.03
CA LEU A 273 3.03 20.34 1.35
C LEU A 273 3.03 21.88 1.41
N PRO A 274 3.83 22.63 0.61
CA PRO A 274 3.77 24.11 0.63
C PRO A 274 2.38 24.66 0.28
N ARG A 275 1.70 24.05 -0.69
CA ARG A 275 0.34 24.47 -1.08
C ARG A 275 -0.67 24.21 0.03
N LEU A 276 -0.60 23.05 0.69
CA LEU A 276 -1.46 22.72 1.81
C LEU A 276 -1.21 23.68 2.99
N MET A 277 0.05 23.95 3.34
CA MET A 277 0.43 24.91 4.37
C MET A 277 -0.09 26.32 4.04
N PHE A 278 0.09 26.80 2.82
CA PHE A 278 -0.42 28.11 2.39
C PHE A 278 -1.94 28.19 2.57
N ARG A 279 -2.68 27.18 2.15
CA ARG A 279 -4.12 27.14 2.33
C ARG A 279 -4.54 27.11 3.79
N MET A 280 -3.77 26.42 4.67
CA MET A 280 -4.02 26.46 6.12
C MET A 280 -3.78 27.84 6.72
N PHE A 281 -2.71 28.54 6.32
CA PHE A 281 -2.42 29.91 6.80
C PHE A 281 -3.49 30.91 6.36
N THR A 282 -4.12 30.70 5.22
CA THR A 282 -5.16 31.59 4.65
C THR A 282 -6.59 31.20 5.04
N GLN A 283 -6.80 30.40 6.08
CA GLN A 283 -8.10 30.18 6.71
C GLN A 283 -8.24 31.06 7.96
N PHE A 284 -9.44 31.56 8.25
CA PHE A 284 -9.68 32.25 9.55
C PHE A 284 -9.47 31.29 10.73
N HIS A 285 -9.97 30.06 10.60
CA HIS A 285 -9.90 29.03 11.61
C HIS A 285 -9.86 27.65 10.95
N ASN A 286 -9.04 26.75 11.49
CA ASN A 286 -9.02 25.33 11.14
C ASN A 286 -9.52 24.51 12.32
N PHE A 287 -10.47 23.63 12.07
CA PHE A 287 -11.10 22.80 13.09
C PHE A 287 -10.39 21.46 13.20
N MET A 288 -10.23 20.99 14.44
CA MET A 288 -9.69 19.69 14.77
C MET A 288 -10.43 19.13 15.99
N GLU A 289 -10.90 17.92 15.88
CA GLU A 289 -11.49 17.17 16.98
C GLU A 289 -10.68 15.92 17.24
N VAL A 290 -10.35 15.69 18.49
CA VAL A 290 -9.59 14.51 18.94
C VAL A 290 -10.42 13.76 19.97
N GLU A 291 -10.61 12.47 19.76
CA GLU A 291 -11.41 11.63 20.66
C GLU A 291 -10.59 10.40 21.11
N TYR A 292 -10.40 10.28 22.42
CA TYR A 292 -9.74 9.14 23.02
C TYR A 292 -10.77 8.05 23.27
N LEU A 293 -10.66 6.93 22.55
CA LEU A 293 -11.56 5.79 22.69
C LEU A 293 -11.17 4.92 23.90
N PRO A 294 -12.06 4.04 24.35
CA PRO A 294 -11.72 3.05 25.36
C PRO A 294 -10.51 2.20 24.95
N VAL A 295 -9.72 1.80 25.94
CA VAL A 295 -8.56 0.92 25.72
C VAL A 295 -9.02 -0.44 25.21
N VAL A 296 -8.41 -0.91 24.15
CA VAL A 296 -8.62 -2.25 23.61
C VAL A 296 -7.51 -3.15 24.14
N PHE A 297 -7.93 -4.17 24.89
CA PHE A 297 -7.06 -5.18 25.46
C PHE A 297 -6.96 -6.37 24.50
N PRO A 298 -5.79 -7.03 24.37
CA PRO A 298 -5.70 -8.30 23.69
C PRO A 298 -6.52 -9.36 24.44
N LEU A 299 -7.10 -10.32 23.73
CA LEU A 299 -7.91 -11.39 24.33
C LEU A 299 -6.99 -12.52 24.83
N ASP A 300 -6.76 -12.60 26.13
CA ASP A 300 -5.83 -13.55 26.76
C ASP A 300 -6.26 -15.02 26.59
N ASN A 301 -7.56 -15.30 26.56
CA ASN A 301 -8.10 -16.67 26.57
C ASN A 301 -7.93 -17.45 25.25
N LYS A 302 -7.48 -16.83 24.16
CA LYS A 302 -7.43 -17.47 22.83
C LYS A 302 -6.14 -17.26 22.06
N LYS A 303 -5.08 -16.74 22.67
CA LYS A 303 -3.86 -16.33 21.92
C LYS A 303 -4.24 -15.54 20.66
N GLU A 304 -4.93 -14.42 20.87
CA GLU A 304 -5.45 -13.59 19.78
C GLU A 304 -4.35 -13.28 18.76
N SER A 305 -4.61 -13.51 17.47
CA SER A 305 -3.67 -13.13 16.42
C SER A 305 -3.57 -11.60 16.31
N ALA A 306 -2.40 -11.11 15.93
CA ALA A 306 -2.20 -9.68 15.68
C ALA A 306 -3.17 -9.11 14.64
N PHE A 307 -3.59 -9.93 13.68
CA PHE A 307 -4.58 -9.58 12.67
C PHE A 307 -5.96 -9.35 13.30
N HIS A 308 -6.44 -10.26 14.13
CA HIS A 308 -7.73 -10.14 14.83
C HIS A 308 -7.76 -8.94 15.77
N PHE A 309 -6.66 -8.72 16.50
CA PHE A 309 -6.52 -7.56 17.39
C PHE A 309 -6.57 -6.23 16.60
N ALA A 310 -5.85 -6.18 15.46
CA ALA A 310 -5.89 -5.04 14.55
C ALA A 310 -7.29 -4.80 14.00
N GLN A 311 -8.00 -5.86 13.59
CA GLN A 311 -9.35 -5.78 13.04
C GLN A 311 -10.35 -5.25 14.05
N ARG A 312 -10.34 -5.74 15.30
CA ARG A 312 -11.21 -5.22 16.37
C ARG A 312 -10.93 -3.74 16.66
N THR A 313 -9.66 -3.35 16.69
CA THR A 313 -9.26 -1.97 16.92
C THR A 313 -9.70 -1.07 15.76
N SER A 314 -9.47 -1.49 14.53
CA SER A 314 -9.88 -0.80 13.32
C SER A 314 -11.41 -0.64 13.25
N HIS A 315 -12.15 -1.69 13.59
CA HIS A 315 -13.61 -1.65 13.62
C HIS A 315 -14.14 -0.65 14.66
N ALA A 316 -13.56 -0.63 15.87
CA ALA A 316 -13.92 0.34 16.90
C ALA A 316 -13.62 1.79 16.43
N MET A 317 -12.50 2.01 15.75
CA MET A 317 -12.16 3.33 15.19
C MET A 317 -13.08 3.74 14.05
N ALA A 318 -13.38 2.84 13.11
CA ALA A 318 -14.29 3.10 11.99
C ALA A 318 -15.70 3.44 12.46
N GLY A 319 -16.23 2.68 13.43
CA GLY A 319 -17.53 2.96 14.04
C GLY A 319 -17.57 4.33 14.73
N ALA A 320 -16.53 4.67 15.50
CA ALA A 320 -16.44 5.97 16.14
C ALA A 320 -16.25 7.13 15.15
N LEU A 321 -15.48 6.93 14.07
CA LEU A 321 -15.32 7.90 12.97
C LEU A 321 -16.59 8.02 12.12
N ASN A 322 -17.45 7.02 12.11
CA ASN A 322 -18.58 6.85 11.20
C ASN A 322 -18.12 6.82 9.73
N VAL A 323 -17.14 5.99 9.43
CA VAL A 323 -16.57 5.83 8.08
C VAL A 323 -16.55 4.36 7.68
N VAL A 324 -16.51 4.12 6.36
CA VAL A 324 -16.39 2.79 5.79
C VAL A 324 -14.92 2.34 5.84
N GLN A 325 -14.71 1.07 6.22
CA GLN A 325 -13.41 0.41 6.08
C GLN A 325 -13.23 -0.07 4.66
N THR A 326 -12.01 0.06 4.14
CA THR A 326 -11.66 -0.41 2.79
C THR A 326 -10.42 -1.29 2.85
N SER A 327 -10.25 -2.13 1.84
CA SER A 327 -9.09 -3.01 1.70
C SER A 327 -7.90 -2.31 1.01
N HIS A 328 -7.95 -0.98 0.87
CA HIS A 328 -6.77 -0.23 0.46
C HIS A 328 -5.67 -0.27 1.52
N SER A 329 -4.45 -0.05 1.09
CA SER A 329 -3.27 0.01 1.96
C SER A 329 -2.25 1.02 1.43
N PHE A 330 -1.12 1.17 2.10
CA PHE A 330 0.01 1.95 1.59
C PHE A 330 0.46 1.49 0.19
N GLY A 331 0.27 0.21 -0.15
CA GLY A 331 0.57 -0.32 -1.48
C GLY A 331 -0.22 0.38 -2.59
N ASP A 332 -1.50 0.69 -2.36
CA ASP A 332 -2.32 1.44 -3.34
C ASP A 332 -1.81 2.86 -3.55
N LEU A 333 -1.33 3.52 -2.48
CA LEU A 333 -0.69 4.83 -2.62
C LEU A 333 0.59 4.75 -3.47
N MET A 334 1.38 3.68 -3.33
CA MET A 334 2.58 3.47 -4.16
C MET A 334 2.21 3.32 -5.64
N LEU A 335 1.19 2.52 -5.94
CA LEU A 335 0.68 2.36 -7.31
C LEU A 335 0.21 3.70 -7.89
N LEU A 336 -0.52 4.45 -7.10
CA LEU A 336 -1.03 5.77 -7.48
C LEU A 336 0.09 6.79 -7.73
N MET A 337 1.14 6.81 -6.88
CA MET A 337 2.32 7.67 -7.08
C MET A 337 3.09 7.26 -8.33
N LYS A 338 3.32 5.96 -8.54
CA LYS A 338 3.99 5.45 -9.74
C LYS A 338 3.23 5.83 -11.01
N ALA A 339 1.91 5.70 -11.02
CA ALA A 339 1.07 6.11 -12.15
C ALA A 339 1.10 7.62 -12.41
N ALA A 340 1.19 8.44 -11.35
CA ALA A 340 1.27 9.89 -11.47
C ALA A 340 2.63 10.39 -11.99
N ASP A 341 3.73 9.70 -11.67
CA ASP A 341 5.08 10.04 -12.15
C ASP A 341 5.26 9.84 -13.66
N MET A 342 4.51 8.90 -14.24
CA MET A 342 4.47 8.70 -15.68
C MET A 342 3.66 9.82 -16.31
N LYS A 343 4.31 10.90 -16.72
CA LYS A 343 3.74 12.11 -17.38
C LYS A 343 2.92 11.86 -18.65
N SER A 344 2.62 10.61 -18.95
CA SER A 344 1.85 10.18 -20.11
C SER A 344 0.36 10.25 -19.83
N LYS A 345 -0.29 11.25 -20.47
CA LYS A 345 -1.73 11.30 -20.82
C LYS A 345 -2.76 11.04 -19.71
N GLN A 346 -3.57 12.03 -19.42
CA GLN A 346 -5.00 12.06 -18.99
C GLN A 346 -5.65 10.86 -18.26
N VAL A 347 -4.93 9.76 -17.98
CA VAL A 347 -5.47 8.64 -17.21
C VAL A 347 -5.58 9.04 -15.74
N ARG A 348 -6.69 8.75 -15.13
CA ARG A 348 -6.90 9.00 -13.70
C ARG A 348 -6.02 8.03 -12.90
N PRO A 349 -5.05 8.50 -12.09
CA PRO A 349 -4.19 7.61 -11.30
C PRO A 349 -4.95 6.62 -10.42
N SER A 350 -6.16 6.97 -9.99
CA SER A 350 -7.06 6.11 -9.21
C SER A 350 -7.51 4.84 -9.96
N ALA A 351 -7.43 4.80 -11.30
CA ALA A 351 -7.72 3.60 -12.08
C ALA A 351 -6.75 2.44 -11.81
N TYR A 352 -5.60 2.72 -11.20
CA TYR A 352 -4.57 1.74 -10.88
C TYR A 352 -4.60 1.28 -9.41
N MET A 353 -5.52 1.75 -8.59
CA MET A 353 -5.73 1.22 -7.25
C MET A 353 -6.46 -0.13 -7.34
N VAL A 354 -5.98 -1.11 -6.60
CA VAL A 354 -6.45 -2.50 -6.70
C VAL A 354 -6.87 -3.11 -5.35
N GLU A 355 -6.87 -2.30 -4.28
CA GLU A 355 -7.12 -2.76 -2.91
C GLU A 355 -6.05 -3.76 -2.45
N MET A 356 -4.81 -3.28 -2.40
CA MET A 356 -3.61 -4.08 -2.16
C MET A 356 -3.66 -4.98 -0.91
N ALA A 357 -4.45 -4.65 0.12
CA ALA A 357 -4.60 -5.55 1.27
C ALA A 357 -5.37 -6.82 0.89
N SER A 358 -6.44 -6.72 0.08
CA SER A 358 -7.14 -7.87 -0.49
C SER A 358 -6.25 -8.64 -1.46
N VAL A 359 -5.56 -7.95 -2.35
CA VAL A 359 -4.62 -8.57 -3.31
C VAL A 359 -3.58 -9.41 -2.56
N LYS A 360 -2.97 -8.84 -1.51
CA LYS A 360 -1.99 -9.54 -0.68
C LYS A 360 -2.57 -10.77 0.03
N SER A 361 -3.81 -10.70 0.49
CA SER A 361 -4.45 -11.83 1.17
C SER A 361 -4.84 -12.96 0.21
N LEU A 362 -5.25 -12.63 -1.01
CA LEU A 362 -5.75 -13.59 -2.01
C LEU A 362 -4.62 -14.29 -2.77
N ILE A 363 -3.62 -13.54 -3.21
CA ILE A 363 -2.57 -14.03 -4.11
C ILE A 363 -1.15 -13.81 -3.60
N ASN A 364 -1.00 -13.37 -2.35
CA ASN A 364 0.27 -13.19 -1.65
C ASN A 364 1.34 -12.41 -2.45
N ILE A 365 0.92 -11.35 -3.16
CA ILE A 365 1.82 -10.47 -3.88
C ILE A 365 2.22 -9.27 -3.01
N SER A 366 3.48 -8.88 -3.05
CA SER A 366 3.97 -7.70 -2.34
C SER A 366 3.66 -6.42 -3.11
N SER A 367 3.66 -5.28 -2.40
CA SER A 367 3.46 -3.97 -3.05
C SER A 367 4.55 -3.63 -4.06
N MET A 368 5.79 -4.12 -3.88
CA MET A 368 6.88 -3.92 -4.84
C MET A 368 6.65 -4.72 -6.12
N GLU A 369 6.31 -6.01 -6.00
CA GLU A 369 5.96 -6.84 -7.16
C GLU A 369 4.77 -6.23 -7.93
N ALA A 370 3.78 -5.68 -7.23
CA ALA A 370 2.64 -5.00 -7.87
C ALA A 370 3.07 -3.72 -8.60
N VAL A 371 4.03 -2.96 -8.07
CA VAL A 371 4.60 -1.77 -8.74
C VAL A 371 5.39 -2.17 -9.98
N ASP A 372 6.16 -3.26 -9.94
CA ASP A 372 6.89 -3.77 -11.11
C ASP A 372 5.92 -4.22 -12.22
N LEU A 373 4.82 -4.90 -11.86
CA LEU A 373 3.77 -5.26 -12.81
C LEU A 373 3.02 -4.03 -13.34
N LEU A 374 2.83 -3.00 -12.52
CA LEU A 374 2.25 -1.73 -12.99
C LEU A 374 3.16 -1.04 -14.01
N ASP A 375 4.46 -1.02 -13.77
CA ASP A 375 5.42 -0.46 -14.73
C ASP A 375 5.33 -1.16 -16.10
N ARG A 376 5.21 -2.48 -16.06
CA ARG A 376 4.99 -3.28 -17.27
C ARG A 376 3.65 -2.97 -17.94
N PHE A 377 2.57 -2.86 -17.18
CA PHE A 377 1.25 -2.49 -17.71
C PHE A 377 1.25 -1.09 -18.33
N LEU A 378 1.88 -0.12 -17.68
CA LEU A 378 1.99 1.25 -18.19
C LEU A 378 2.80 1.32 -19.49
N SER A 379 3.78 0.43 -19.71
CA SER A 379 4.53 0.33 -20.97
C SER A 379 3.64 -0.14 -22.14
N MET A 380 2.49 -0.76 -21.87
CA MET A 380 1.49 -1.12 -22.88
C MET A 380 0.66 0.08 -23.35
N ASN A 381 0.91 1.29 -22.80
CA ASN A 381 0.26 2.54 -23.19
C ASN A 381 -1.27 2.52 -23.04
N PRO A 382 -1.79 2.30 -21.82
CA PRO A 382 -3.23 2.24 -21.56
C PRO A 382 -3.94 3.50 -22.04
N ASP A 383 -5.20 3.35 -22.44
CA ASP A 383 -6.06 4.45 -22.88
C ASP A 383 -6.44 5.42 -21.74
N SER A 384 -7.24 6.46 -22.04
CA SER A 384 -7.68 7.44 -21.05
C SER A 384 -8.55 6.84 -19.92
N SER A 385 -9.12 5.66 -20.13
CA SER A 385 -9.90 4.92 -19.12
C SER A 385 -9.07 3.93 -18.31
N GLY A 386 -7.80 3.74 -18.66
CA GLY A 386 -6.88 2.82 -17.99
C GLY A 386 -6.93 1.39 -18.53
N HIS A 387 -7.44 1.20 -19.74
CA HIS A 387 -7.54 -0.10 -20.39
C HIS A 387 -6.45 -0.29 -21.44
N VAL A 388 -6.01 -1.53 -21.59
CA VAL A 388 -5.03 -1.96 -22.60
C VAL A 388 -5.74 -2.90 -23.57
N THR A 389 -5.59 -2.62 -24.88
CA THR A 389 -6.16 -3.45 -25.94
C THR A 389 -5.31 -4.69 -26.19
N TYR A 390 -5.90 -5.71 -26.82
CA TYR A 390 -5.18 -6.92 -27.26
C TYR A 390 -3.91 -6.61 -28.05
N HIS A 391 -3.98 -5.66 -29.01
CA HIS A 391 -2.85 -5.29 -29.84
C HIS A 391 -1.69 -4.67 -29.03
N ASP A 392 -2.00 -3.76 -28.10
CA ASP A 392 -0.99 -3.11 -27.26
C ASP A 392 -0.35 -4.10 -26.28
N PHE A 393 -1.11 -5.05 -25.77
CA PHE A 393 -0.65 -6.15 -24.96
C PHE A 393 0.37 -7.01 -25.71
N LEU A 394 0.06 -7.44 -26.95
CA LEU A 394 0.97 -8.24 -27.76
C LEU A 394 2.25 -7.50 -28.11
N ARG A 395 2.15 -6.21 -28.47
CA ARG A 395 3.31 -5.39 -28.80
C ARG A 395 4.36 -5.38 -27.69
N VAL A 396 3.95 -5.25 -26.44
CA VAL A 396 4.87 -5.19 -25.29
C VAL A 396 5.44 -6.56 -24.94
N LEU A 397 4.66 -7.62 -25.08
CA LEU A 397 5.14 -8.99 -24.88
C LEU A 397 5.88 -9.57 -26.10
N ARG A 398 5.96 -8.80 -27.20
CA ARG A 398 6.59 -9.24 -28.47
C ARG A 398 5.94 -10.50 -29.06
N LEU A 399 4.65 -10.66 -28.83
CA LEU A 399 3.89 -11.81 -29.32
C LEU A 399 3.23 -11.48 -30.66
N LYS A 400 3.17 -12.47 -31.55
CA LYS A 400 2.43 -12.42 -32.79
C LYS A 400 0.94 -12.64 -32.53
N PRO A 401 0.02 -11.96 -33.27
CA PRO A 401 -1.41 -12.32 -33.28
C PRO A 401 -1.63 -13.73 -33.82
N CYS A 402 -2.06 -14.64 -32.95
CA CYS A 402 -2.37 -16.04 -33.28
C CYS A 402 -3.28 -16.62 -32.18
N THR A 403 -3.81 -17.83 -32.40
CA THR A 403 -4.69 -18.51 -31.45
C THR A 403 -4.06 -18.62 -30.05
N PHE A 404 -2.78 -18.95 -29.98
CA PHE A 404 -2.06 -19.05 -28.72
C PHE A 404 -2.00 -17.73 -27.95
N SER A 405 -1.72 -16.62 -28.63
CA SER A 405 -1.71 -15.30 -27.98
C SER A 405 -3.10 -14.81 -27.59
N GLU A 406 -4.13 -15.22 -28.35
CA GLU A 406 -5.54 -15.00 -27.98
C GLU A 406 -5.92 -15.76 -26.70
N GLU A 407 -5.47 -17.00 -26.54
CA GLU A 407 -5.67 -17.79 -25.32
C GLU A 407 -5.02 -17.14 -24.10
N ILE A 408 -3.79 -16.62 -24.23
CA ILE A 408 -3.11 -15.88 -23.14
C ILE A 408 -3.90 -14.62 -22.76
N PHE A 409 -4.36 -13.86 -23.75
CA PHE A 409 -5.11 -12.64 -23.50
C PHE A 409 -6.49 -12.95 -22.89
N ALA A 410 -7.20 -13.95 -23.42
CA ALA A 410 -8.51 -14.38 -22.93
C ALA A 410 -8.45 -14.91 -21.48
N PHE A 411 -7.32 -15.49 -21.07
CA PHE A 411 -7.10 -15.89 -19.68
C PHE A 411 -7.15 -14.70 -18.71
N ILE A 412 -6.70 -13.51 -19.15
CA ILE A 412 -6.69 -12.29 -18.33
C ILE A 412 -7.96 -11.47 -18.54
N ASP A 413 -8.52 -11.42 -19.74
CA ASP A 413 -9.75 -10.70 -20.09
C ASP A 413 -10.99 -11.40 -19.53
N VAL A 414 -11.13 -11.36 -18.19
CA VAL A 414 -12.23 -12.02 -17.47
C VAL A 414 -13.59 -11.47 -17.92
N ASP A 415 -13.65 -10.19 -18.30
CA ASP A 415 -14.89 -9.52 -18.73
C ASP A 415 -15.24 -9.78 -20.21
N LYS A 416 -14.34 -10.42 -20.97
CA LYS A 416 -14.50 -10.76 -22.40
C LYS A 416 -14.83 -9.55 -23.28
N ASN A 417 -14.26 -8.40 -22.96
CA ASN A 417 -14.50 -7.14 -23.69
C ASN A 417 -13.35 -6.73 -24.62
N ARG A 418 -12.34 -7.60 -24.80
CA ARG A 418 -11.11 -7.37 -25.58
C ARG A 418 -10.24 -6.22 -25.08
N ALA A 419 -10.39 -5.84 -23.83
CA ALA A 419 -9.57 -4.83 -23.17
C ALA A 419 -9.35 -5.23 -21.72
N ILE A 420 -8.15 -5.07 -21.20
CA ILE A 420 -7.81 -5.47 -19.84
C ILE A 420 -7.50 -4.26 -18.97
N THR A 421 -7.94 -4.31 -17.72
CA THR A 421 -7.58 -3.35 -16.67
C THR A 421 -6.29 -3.75 -16.00
N PHE A 422 -5.63 -2.81 -15.30
CA PHE A 422 -4.47 -3.14 -14.49
C PHE A 422 -4.78 -4.21 -13.43
N LYS A 423 -5.96 -4.16 -12.83
CA LYS A 423 -6.39 -5.15 -11.82
C LYS A 423 -6.45 -6.57 -12.41
N GLN A 424 -7.04 -6.74 -13.59
CA GLN A 424 -7.07 -8.03 -14.30
C GLN A 424 -5.66 -8.51 -14.65
N PHE A 425 -4.82 -7.62 -15.20
CA PHE A 425 -3.43 -7.95 -15.54
C PHE A 425 -2.62 -8.35 -14.30
N LEU A 426 -2.79 -7.62 -13.18
CA LEU A 426 -2.14 -7.93 -11.90
C LEU A 426 -2.56 -9.30 -11.38
N PHE A 427 -3.87 -9.57 -11.36
CA PHE A 427 -4.39 -10.85 -10.86
C PHE A 427 -3.94 -12.02 -11.73
N GLY A 428 -4.04 -11.91 -13.05
CA GLY A 428 -3.60 -12.95 -13.99
C GLY A 428 -2.10 -13.23 -13.90
N SER A 429 -1.29 -12.18 -13.94
CA SER A 429 0.18 -12.29 -13.83
C SER A 429 0.61 -12.85 -12.47
N ALA A 430 -0.02 -12.37 -11.38
CA ALA A 430 0.29 -12.85 -10.05
C ALA A 430 -0.19 -14.29 -9.80
N HIS A 431 -1.33 -14.67 -10.36
CA HIS A 431 -1.83 -16.04 -10.29
C HIS A 431 -0.80 -17.01 -10.86
N VAL A 432 -0.30 -16.75 -12.06
CA VAL A 432 0.73 -17.58 -12.70
C VAL A 432 2.04 -17.56 -11.90
N LEU A 433 2.53 -16.38 -11.50
CA LEU A 433 3.77 -16.20 -10.76
C LEU A 433 3.81 -16.96 -9.42
N LYS A 434 2.65 -17.11 -8.75
CA LYS A 434 2.54 -17.73 -7.42
C LYS A 434 2.13 -19.20 -7.47
N LEU A 435 1.94 -19.77 -8.65
CA LEU A 435 1.73 -21.22 -8.78
C LEU A 435 2.96 -21.97 -8.25
N ARG A 436 2.69 -23.07 -7.55
CA ARG A 436 3.75 -23.88 -6.90
C ARG A 436 4.82 -24.33 -7.90
N LEU A 437 4.40 -24.73 -9.09
CA LEU A 437 5.28 -25.27 -10.13
C LEU A 437 5.98 -24.18 -10.97
N PHE A 438 5.62 -22.89 -10.84
CA PHE A 438 6.13 -21.83 -11.71
C PHE A 438 7.67 -21.75 -11.72
N ARG A 439 8.32 -21.77 -10.56
CA ARG A 439 9.79 -21.70 -10.47
C ARG A 439 10.45 -22.92 -11.09
N GLN A 440 9.91 -24.10 -10.83
CA GLN A 440 10.42 -25.35 -11.38
C GLN A 440 10.26 -25.36 -12.90
N SER A 441 9.09 -24.96 -13.40
CA SER A 441 8.85 -24.87 -14.85
C SER A 441 9.76 -23.86 -15.54
N CYS A 442 10.06 -22.72 -14.90
CA CYS A 442 11.05 -21.76 -15.45
C CYS A 442 12.45 -22.37 -15.54
N ALA A 443 12.87 -23.12 -14.54
CA ALA A 443 14.18 -23.78 -14.55
C ALA A 443 14.24 -24.90 -15.60
N LEU A 444 13.19 -25.70 -15.73
CA LEU A 444 13.07 -26.74 -16.75
C LEU A 444 13.02 -26.13 -18.16
N ALA A 445 12.24 -25.06 -18.38
CA ALA A 445 12.20 -24.36 -19.66
C ALA A 445 13.58 -23.87 -20.09
N PHE A 446 14.36 -23.32 -19.17
CA PHE A 446 15.74 -22.95 -19.45
C PHE A 446 16.57 -24.18 -19.86
N SER A 447 16.50 -25.30 -19.12
CA SER A 447 17.26 -26.52 -19.42
C SER A 447 16.89 -27.13 -20.77
N GLU A 448 15.64 -27.00 -21.21
CA GLU A 448 15.20 -27.45 -22.55
C GLU A 448 15.76 -26.60 -23.68
N CYS A 449 15.97 -25.31 -23.42
CA CYS A 449 16.58 -24.39 -24.39
C CYS A 449 18.10 -24.60 -24.53
N VAL A 450 18.76 -25.19 -23.52
CA VAL A 450 20.21 -25.39 -23.51
C VAL A 450 20.55 -26.71 -24.16
N SER A 451 21.40 -26.70 -25.17
CA SER A 451 21.95 -27.93 -25.81
C SER A 451 23.40 -28.13 -25.40
N GLY A 452 23.73 -29.33 -24.89
CA GLY A 452 25.09 -29.70 -24.46
C GLY A 452 25.52 -29.05 -23.13
N ASP A 453 26.83 -28.88 -22.92
CA ASP A 453 27.44 -28.34 -21.68
C ASP A 453 27.41 -26.81 -21.58
N ASN A 454 26.63 -26.13 -22.42
CA ASN A 454 26.54 -24.68 -22.40
C ASN A 454 25.71 -24.15 -21.19
N SER A 455 26.12 -23.03 -20.64
CA SER A 455 25.39 -22.32 -19.56
C SER A 455 24.48 -21.20 -20.06
N TYR A 456 24.27 -21.10 -21.37
CA TYR A 456 23.50 -20.05 -22.05
C TYR A 456 22.71 -20.60 -23.23
N VAL A 457 21.68 -19.88 -23.65
CA VAL A 457 20.80 -20.20 -24.76
C VAL A 457 21.15 -19.31 -25.98
N LEU A 458 21.31 -19.93 -27.14
CA LEU A 458 21.47 -19.22 -28.41
C LEU A 458 20.12 -19.00 -29.09
N LYS A 459 20.03 -17.99 -29.96
CA LYS A 459 18.80 -17.62 -30.69
C LYS A 459 18.16 -18.80 -31.42
N GLN A 460 18.95 -19.65 -32.09
CA GLN A 460 18.42 -20.82 -32.81
C GLN A 460 17.77 -21.81 -31.86
N GLN A 461 18.43 -22.14 -30.75
CA GLN A 461 17.93 -23.05 -29.71
C GLN A 461 16.64 -22.52 -29.09
N PHE A 462 16.60 -21.21 -28.78
CA PHE A 462 15.42 -20.55 -28.30
C PHE A 462 14.25 -20.66 -29.28
N GLY A 463 14.50 -20.38 -30.57
CA GLY A 463 13.51 -20.52 -31.64
C GLY A 463 12.95 -21.94 -31.75
N ASP A 464 13.81 -22.96 -31.69
CA ASP A 464 13.40 -24.38 -31.81
C ASP A 464 12.45 -24.80 -30.68
N VAL A 465 12.62 -24.24 -29.46
CA VAL A 465 11.76 -24.57 -28.30
C VAL A 465 10.42 -23.82 -28.34
N ILE A 466 10.36 -22.59 -28.89
CA ILE A 466 9.11 -21.81 -28.89
C ILE A 466 8.24 -22.05 -30.13
N ARG A 467 8.81 -22.51 -31.27
CA ARG A 467 8.04 -22.82 -32.51
C ARG A 467 6.90 -23.83 -32.29
N PRO A 468 6.99 -24.85 -31.44
CA PRO A 468 5.85 -25.74 -31.17
C PRO A 468 4.64 -25.02 -30.56
N ALA A 469 4.86 -23.92 -29.81
CA ALA A 469 3.76 -23.10 -29.26
C ALA A 469 3.19 -22.14 -30.30
N ILE A 470 4.03 -21.59 -31.18
CA ILE A 470 3.64 -20.65 -32.26
C ILE A 470 4.33 -21.10 -33.56
N PRO A 471 3.69 -22.00 -34.36
CA PRO A 471 4.32 -22.67 -35.49
C PRO A 471 4.83 -21.74 -36.61
N ASP A 472 4.13 -20.63 -36.87
CA ASP A 472 4.40 -19.75 -38.01
C ASP A 472 5.29 -18.53 -37.67
N LEU A 473 6.19 -18.66 -36.66
CA LEU A 473 7.15 -17.61 -36.34
C LEU A 473 8.24 -17.48 -37.41
N ASN A 474 8.40 -16.27 -37.95
CA ASN A 474 9.52 -15.93 -38.78
C ASN A 474 10.78 -15.56 -37.97
N GLU A 475 11.93 -15.41 -38.62
CA GLU A 475 13.22 -15.13 -37.94
C GLU A 475 13.25 -13.76 -37.25
N ASP A 476 12.53 -12.77 -37.77
CA ASP A 476 12.46 -11.44 -37.16
C ASP A 476 11.62 -11.46 -35.89
N GLU A 477 10.50 -12.19 -35.89
CA GLU A 477 9.64 -12.38 -34.72
C GLU A 477 10.35 -13.17 -33.60
N ILE A 478 11.14 -14.19 -33.96
CA ILE A 478 12.00 -14.92 -33.01
C ILE A 478 13.05 -13.97 -32.43
N ASN A 479 13.66 -13.13 -33.29
CA ASN A 479 14.64 -12.16 -32.83
C ASN A 479 14.06 -11.14 -31.85
N GLU A 480 12.84 -10.65 -32.08
CA GLU A 480 12.16 -9.74 -31.16
C GLU A 480 11.88 -10.39 -29.80
N LEU A 481 11.41 -11.65 -29.79
CA LEU A 481 11.21 -12.41 -28.55
C LEU A 481 12.53 -12.69 -27.85
N PHE A 482 13.57 -13.10 -28.58
CA PHE A 482 14.90 -13.35 -28.05
C PHE A 482 15.46 -12.10 -27.35
N ASN A 483 15.39 -10.93 -27.99
CA ASN A 483 15.86 -9.66 -27.45
C ASN A 483 15.05 -9.19 -26.21
N LEU A 484 13.88 -9.76 -25.95
CA LEU A 484 13.16 -9.51 -24.69
C LEU A 484 13.80 -10.25 -23.50
N PHE A 485 14.42 -11.40 -23.77
CA PHE A 485 15.13 -12.23 -22.79
C PHE A 485 16.61 -11.86 -22.65
N ASP A 486 17.28 -11.47 -23.74
CA ASP A 486 18.66 -11.00 -23.79
C ASP A 486 18.72 -9.52 -23.34
N ALA A 487 18.92 -9.30 -22.05
CA ALA A 487 18.82 -7.98 -21.43
C ALA A 487 20.07 -7.10 -21.65
N ASP A 488 21.25 -7.73 -21.77
CA ASP A 488 22.52 -7.04 -21.99
C ASP A 488 22.92 -6.97 -23.46
N CYS A 489 22.11 -7.58 -24.35
CA CYS A 489 22.29 -7.57 -25.80
C CYS A 489 23.64 -8.21 -26.26
N ASP A 490 24.10 -9.24 -25.56
CA ASP A 490 25.33 -9.96 -25.91
C ASP A 490 25.11 -11.09 -26.93
N GLY A 491 23.85 -11.33 -27.34
CA GLY A 491 23.46 -12.39 -28.28
C GLY A 491 23.32 -13.76 -27.64
N ARG A 492 23.25 -13.82 -26.31
CA ARG A 492 23.09 -15.04 -25.52
C ARG A 492 22.10 -14.78 -24.40
N ILE A 493 21.34 -15.76 -23.97
CA ILE A 493 20.46 -15.64 -22.81
C ILE A 493 21.06 -16.47 -21.69
N GLY A 494 21.56 -15.81 -20.66
CA GLY A 494 21.99 -16.43 -19.42
C GLY A 494 20.81 -16.91 -18.57
N LYS A 495 21.07 -17.85 -17.63
CA LYS A 495 20.03 -18.39 -16.75
C LYS A 495 19.33 -17.28 -15.95
N ASP A 496 20.09 -16.34 -15.41
CA ASP A 496 19.53 -15.25 -14.59
C ASP A 496 18.67 -14.29 -15.42
N GLU A 497 19.06 -14.00 -16.65
CA GLU A 497 18.27 -13.17 -17.58
C GLU A 497 16.96 -13.87 -17.95
N PHE A 498 17.04 -15.14 -18.30
CA PHE A 498 15.86 -15.97 -18.63
C PHE A 498 14.85 -15.99 -17.48
N LEU A 499 15.31 -16.30 -16.27
CA LEU A 499 14.46 -16.33 -15.07
C LEU A 499 13.94 -14.94 -14.71
N THR A 500 14.74 -13.89 -14.88
CA THR A 500 14.35 -12.51 -14.60
C THR A 500 13.29 -12.03 -15.59
N CYS A 501 13.44 -12.37 -16.89
CA CYS A 501 12.45 -12.06 -17.90
C CYS A 501 11.10 -12.73 -17.59
N LEU A 502 11.08 -14.02 -17.26
CA LEU A 502 9.84 -14.72 -16.89
C LEU A 502 9.22 -14.22 -15.58
N ARG A 503 10.01 -13.79 -14.59
CA ARG A 503 9.48 -13.17 -13.38
C ARG A 503 8.81 -11.82 -13.67
N ARG A 504 9.36 -11.03 -14.59
CA ARG A 504 8.79 -9.75 -15.02
C ARG A 504 7.60 -9.93 -15.96
N ASN A 505 7.56 -11.01 -16.72
CA ASN A 505 6.53 -11.33 -17.69
C ASN A 505 6.03 -12.78 -17.48
N PRO A 506 5.33 -13.06 -16.34
CA PRO A 506 5.03 -14.44 -15.96
C PRO A 506 4.17 -15.19 -16.99
N LEU A 507 3.39 -14.47 -17.77
CA LEU A 507 2.53 -15.04 -18.82
C LEU A 507 3.31 -15.68 -19.97
N LEU A 508 4.56 -15.26 -20.19
CA LEU A 508 5.42 -15.82 -21.24
C LEU A 508 5.88 -17.26 -20.96
N ILE A 509 5.69 -17.76 -19.73
CA ILE A 509 5.96 -19.18 -19.43
C ILE A 509 5.12 -20.13 -20.32
N ALA A 510 3.96 -19.67 -20.80
CA ALA A 510 3.12 -20.42 -21.72
C ALA A 510 3.83 -20.76 -23.03
N LEU A 511 4.83 -19.98 -23.49
CA LEU A 511 5.62 -20.27 -24.69
C LEU A 511 6.33 -21.62 -24.60
N PHE A 512 6.63 -22.06 -23.39
CA PHE A 512 7.35 -23.30 -23.10
C PHE A 512 6.40 -24.47 -22.75
N SER A 513 5.07 -24.26 -22.80
CA SER A 513 4.09 -25.30 -22.48
C SER A 513 4.26 -26.59 -23.30
N PRO A 514 4.57 -26.57 -24.62
CA PRO A 514 4.70 -27.80 -25.39
C PRO A 514 5.87 -28.70 -24.91
N CYS A 515 6.96 -28.11 -24.44
CA CYS A 515 8.09 -28.89 -23.94
C CYS A 515 7.92 -29.32 -22.47
N LEU A 516 6.99 -28.67 -21.72
CA LEU A 516 6.76 -28.95 -20.30
C LEU A 516 5.56 -29.86 -20.02
N LEU A 517 4.59 -29.96 -20.94
CA LEU A 517 3.35 -30.76 -20.77
C LEU A 517 3.58 -32.26 -20.57
N ASN A 518 4.66 -32.81 -21.11
CA ASN A 518 4.97 -34.24 -21.09
C ASN A 518 5.98 -34.64 -19.99
N LYS A 519 6.28 -33.74 -19.07
CA LYS A 519 7.26 -34.01 -18.01
C LYS A 519 6.56 -34.21 -16.67
N ASP A 520 6.83 -35.36 -16.05
CA ASP A 520 6.42 -35.63 -14.68
C ASP A 520 7.19 -34.68 -13.74
N PHE A 521 6.49 -33.77 -13.12
CA PHE A 521 7.02 -32.94 -12.03
C PHE A 521 7.10 -33.81 -10.76
N SER A 522 8.12 -34.67 -10.67
CA SER A 522 8.34 -35.51 -9.48
C SER A 522 8.72 -34.66 -8.27
N GLU A 523 8.21 -35.02 -7.08
CA GLU A 523 8.46 -34.33 -5.81
C GLU A 523 9.94 -34.32 -5.38
N ASP A 524 10.81 -35.14 -6.01
CA ASP A 524 12.25 -35.23 -5.73
C ASP A 524 13.07 -33.97 -6.13
N GLY A 525 12.49 -33.02 -6.86
CA GLY A 525 13.12 -31.74 -7.21
C GLY A 525 13.35 -30.80 -6.03
N ASN A 526 12.87 -31.10 -4.83
CA ASN A 526 13.00 -30.25 -3.66
C ASN A 526 14.45 -30.13 -3.12
N GLN A 527 15.34 -31.10 -3.43
CA GLN A 527 16.74 -31.03 -3.01
C GLN A 527 17.62 -30.10 -3.84
N MET A 528 17.23 -29.78 -5.10
CA MET A 528 17.94 -28.78 -5.92
C MET A 528 17.57 -27.34 -5.62
N LEU A 529 16.52 -27.11 -4.82
CA LEU A 529 16.01 -25.76 -4.51
C LEU A 529 16.64 -25.14 -3.26
N GLU A 530 17.29 -25.91 -2.39
CA GLU A 530 17.99 -25.38 -1.20
C GLU A 530 19.37 -24.79 -1.50
N GLU A 531 19.95 -25.06 -2.66
CA GLU A 531 21.24 -24.47 -3.09
C GLU A 531 21.09 -23.12 -3.84
N ILE A 532 19.87 -22.60 -4.05
CA ILE A 532 19.61 -21.38 -4.83
C ILE A 532 18.79 -20.35 -4.00
N VAL A 533 19.05 -20.26 -2.69
CA VAL A 533 18.51 -19.18 -1.84
C VAL A 533 19.61 -18.17 -1.51
#